data_c1bdb9ccff2fb77694979952b5377108
#
_entry.id   c1bdb9ccff2fb77694979952b5377108
#
_cell.length_a   1.000
_cell.length_b   1.000
_cell.length_c   1.000
_cell.angle_alpha   90.00
_cell.angle_beta   90.00
_cell.angle_gamma   90.00
#
_symmetry.space_group_name_H-M   'P 1'
#
loop_
_entity.id
_entity.type
_entity.pdbx_description
1 polymer ?
#
loop_
_entity_poly.entity_id
_entity_poly.type
_entity_poly.pdbx_seq_one_letter_code
_entity_poly.pdbx_strand_id
1 'polypeptide(L)'
;PNVFTAVKNGGIKAIFIYKGYEFGLISSLKDKCYFASIVLLKNGKELFRTKCLPDKKIDFNGLGSSHIHLNDKILLSIGTPEQASSKIRELAQDKNSMFGKIIALNKNDLDQIIEEDKTNLEVKIFTLGHRNPQGLTKINESFFSVEHGPKGGDELNKILKDKNYGWPKVSYGTQYLYDEKGIPYEINHENNQFEEPLFALVPSVGISALNTCPTILK
;
A
#
# COMPACT_ATOMS: atom_id res chain seq x y z
N PRO A 1 6.78 -3.95 26.59
CA PRO A 1 6.38 -3.29 25.34
C PRO A 1 7.23 -3.85 24.21
N ASN A 2 6.60 -4.40 23.18
CA ASN A 2 7.31 -4.81 21.98
C ASN A 2 7.78 -3.55 21.25
N VAL A 3 9.05 -3.22 21.40
CA VAL A 3 9.64 -2.07 20.72
C VAL A 3 9.91 -2.48 19.28
N PHE A 4 9.17 -1.91 18.34
CA PHE A 4 9.47 -2.05 16.93
C PHE A 4 10.74 -1.23 16.62
N THR A 5 11.74 -1.88 16.05
CA THR A 5 12.99 -1.21 15.68
C THR A 5 12.74 -0.27 14.51
N ALA A 6 12.98 1.03 14.71
CA ALA A 6 12.94 2.00 13.63
C ALA A 6 14.05 1.71 12.62
N VAL A 7 13.71 1.72 11.35
CA VAL A 7 14.62 1.54 10.22
C VAL A 7 14.46 2.68 9.24
N LYS A 8 15.39 2.80 8.30
CA LYS A 8 15.41 3.90 7.33
C LYS A 8 14.04 4.04 6.62
N ASN A 9 13.42 5.22 6.76
CA ASN A 9 12.07 5.54 6.29
C ASN A 9 10.99 4.55 6.77
N GLY A 10 11.25 3.83 7.87
CA GLY A 10 10.32 2.93 8.52
C GLY A 10 9.47 3.59 9.60
N GLY A 11 8.80 2.77 10.41
CA GLY A 11 7.92 3.20 11.48
C GLY A 11 6.44 3.12 11.11
N ILE A 12 5.61 3.98 11.70
CA ILE A 12 4.17 4.02 11.45
C ILE A 12 3.91 4.58 10.05
N LYS A 13 3.19 3.80 9.23
CA LYS A 13 2.84 4.15 7.85
C LYS A 13 1.38 4.60 7.70
N ALA A 14 0.50 4.04 8.50
CA ALA A 14 -0.90 4.46 8.61
C ALA A 14 -1.42 4.17 10.00
N ILE A 15 -2.41 4.94 10.43
CA ILE A 15 -3.24 4.68 11.61
C ILE A 15 -4.68 4.72 11.17
N PHE A 16 -5.47 3.72 11.56
CA PHE A 16 -6.92 3.75 11.40
C PHE A 16 -7.59 3.45 12.75
N ILE A 17 -8.79 4.00 12.93
CA ILE A 17 -9.55 3.84 14.16
C ILE A 17 -10.80 3.01 13.89
N TYR A 18 -11.03 1.98 14.69
CA TYR A 18 -12.24 1.18 14.63
C TYR A 18 -12.81 0.94 16.03
N LYS A 19 -14.07 1.32 16.26
CA LYS A 19 -14.76 1.24 17.56
C LYS A 19 -13.92 1.88 18.71
N GLY A 20 -13.22 2.99 18.43
CA GLY A 20 -12.40 3.69 19.43
C GLY A 20 -11.02 3.07 19.68
N TYR A 21 -10.68 1.97 19.01
CA TYR A 21 -9.36 1.35 19.06
C TYR A 21 -8.49 1.80 17.89
N GLU A 22 -7.23 2.09 18.18
CA GLU A 22 -6.24 2.53 17.19
C GLU A 22 -5.44 1.33 16.70
N PHE A 23 -5.41 1.16 15.38
CA PHE A 23 -4.61 0.16 14.69
C PHE A 23 -3.56 0.86 13.82
N GLY A 24 -2.35 0.34 13.79
CA GLY A 24 -1.25 0.89 12.99
C GLY A 24 -0.72 -0.11 11.98
N LEU A 25 -0.45 0.37 10.76
CA LEU A 25 0.47 -0.31 9.85
C LEU A 25 1.89 0.17 10.18
N ILE A 26 2.76 -0.71 10.59
CA ILE A 26 4.12 -0.39 11.04
C ILE A 26 5.12 -1.21 10.23
N SER A 27 6.14 -0.54 9.68
CA SER A 27 7.29 -1.19 9.06
C SER A 27 8.47 -1.26 10.04
N SER A 28 9.13 -2.41 10.12
CA SER A 28 10.10 -2.70 11.17
C SER A 28 11.18 -3.69 10.73
N LEU A 29 12.20 -3.82 11.57
CA LEU A 29 13.25 -4.83 11.48
C LEU A 29 13.31 -5.62 12.78
N LYS A 30 13.23 -6.95 12.69
CA LYS A 30 13.47 -7.85 13.83
C LYS A 30 14.20 -9.09 13.32
N ASP A 31 15.23 -9.54 14.04
CA ASP A 31 16.00 -10.75 13.73
C ASP A 31 16.48 -10.81 12.26
N LYS A 32 16.98 -9.69 11.74
CA LYS A 32 17.39 -9.49 10.32
C LYS A 32 16.25 -9.60 9.30
N CYS A 33 15.00 -9.65 9.75
CA CYS A 33 13.81 -9.67 8.92
C CYS A 33 13.20 -8.26 8.83
N TYR A 34 13.13 -7.69 7.64
CA TYR A 34 12.37 -6.47 7.34
C TYR A 34 10.94 -6.85 6.96
N PHE A 35 9.95 -6.24 7.59
CA PHE A 35 8.53 -6.57 7.39
C PHE A 35 7.62 -5.37 7.66
N ALA A 36 6.34 -5.51 7.33
CA ALA A 36 5.27 -4.65 7.80
C ALA A 36 4.30 -5.46 8.67
N SER A 37 3.74 -4.83 9.70
CA SER A 37 2.77 -5.45 10.62
C SER A 37 1.57 -4.57 10.81
N ILE A 38 0.39 -5.19 11.02
CA ILE A 38 -0.79 -4.53 11.58
C ILE A 38 -0.78 -4.77 13.09
N VAL A 39 -0.87 -3.71 13.86
CA VAL A 39 -0.69 -3.71 15.32
C VAL A 39 -1.85 -3.01 15.97
N LEU A 40 -2.38 -3.56 17.06
CA LEU A 40 -3.27 -2.84 17.99
C LEU A 40 -2.38 -1.94 18.87
N LEU A 41 -2.47 -0.61 18.69
CA LEU A 41 -1.52 0.34 19.26
C LEU A 41 -1.60 0.42 20.79
N LYS A 42 -2.79 0.27 21.37
CA LYS A 42 -3.03 0.34 22.83
C LYS A 42 -2.06 -0.53 23.65
N ASN A 43 -1.72 -1.71 23.16
CA ASN A 43 -0.89 -2.68 23.87
C ASN A 43 0.31 -3.20 23.05
N GLY A 44 0.48 -2.73 21.81
CA GLY A 44 1.53 -3.18 20.90
C GLY A 44 1.34 -4.61 20.38
N LYS A 45 0.11 -5.16 20.44
CA LYS A 45 -0.20 -6.50 19.98
C LYS A 45 -0.13 -6.58 18.47
N GLU A 46 0.78 -7.42 17.96
CA GLU A 46 0.88 -7.70 16.54
C GLU A 46 -0.23 -8.67 16.12
N LEU A 47 -1.05 -8.25 15.16
CA LEU A 47 -2.22 -8.98 14.67
C LEU A 47 -1.97 -9.66 13.32
N PHE A 48 -1.09 -9.08 12.53
CA PHE A 48 -0.66 -9.59 11.24
C PHE A 48 0.77 -9.15 10.95
N ARG A 49 1.53 -10.00 10.28
CA ARG A 49 2.88 -9.69 9.79
C ARG A 49 3.05 -10.20 8.37
N THR A 50 3.64 -9.37 7.50
CA THR A 50 4.07 -9.80 6.16
C THR A 50 5.24 -10.77 6.25
N LYS A 51 5.49 -11.51 5.18
CA LYS A 51 6.75 -12.23 5.02
C LYS A 51 7.93 -11.25 5.04
N CYS A 52 9.12 -11.76 5.40
CA CYS A 52 10.35 -10.98 5.32
C CYS A 52 10.62 -10.51 3.90
N LEU A 53 11.06 -9.26 3.79
CA LEU A 53 11.59 -8.76 2.53
C LEU A 53 12.91 -9.47 2.19
N PRO A 54 13.19 -9.76 0.90
CA PRO A 54 14.30 -10.62 0.50
C PRO A 54 15.68 -9.97 0.63
N ASP A 55 15.76 -8.64 0.80
CA ASP A 55 17.02 -7.90 0.81
C ASP A 55 17.54 -7.68 2.23
N LYS A 56 18.87 -7.58 2.35
CA LYS A 56 19.55 -7.40 3.65
C LYS A 56 19.51 -5.96 4.18
N LYS A 57 19.23 -5.00 3.33
CA LYS A 57 19.07 -3.58 3.68
C LYS A 57 17.84 -3.06 2.96
N ILE A 58 16.84 -2.65 3.71
CA ILE A 58 15.59 -2.10 3.19
C ILE A 58 15.46 -0.64 3.57
N ASP A 59 15.12 0.16 2.58
CA ASP A 59 14.60 1.51 2.76
C ASP A 59 13.09 1.44 2.54
N PHE A 60 12.30 1.76 3.56
CA PHE A 60 10.83 1.76 3.47
C PHE A 60 10.26 3.02 2.80
N ASN A 61 11.10 3.80 2.10
CA ASN A 61 10.59 4.76 1.15
C ASN A 61 9.74 4.05 0.09
N GLY A 62 8.63 4.65 -0.34
CA GLY A 62 7.68 4.00 -1.24
C GLY A 62 6.67 3.06 -0.55
N LEU A 63 6.79 2.78 0.74
CA LEU A 63 5.76 2.10 1.51
C LEU A 63 4.66 3.09 1.92
N GLY A 64 3.99 3.69 0.95
CA GLY A 64 2.81 4.51 1.18
C GLY A 64 1.65 3.67 1.69
N SER A 65 0.76 4.29 2.43
CA SER A 65 -0.44 3.65 2.94
C SER A 65 -1.56 4.66 3.16
N SER A 66 -2.77 4.22 2.86
CA SER A 66 -4.02 4.91 3.15
C SER A 66 -5.12 3.89 3.40
N HIS A 67 -6.24 4.30 3.99
CA HIS A 67 -7.33 3.38 4.29
C HIS A 67 -8.69 4.04 4.08
N ILE A 68 -9.71 3.20 3.88
CA ILE A 68 -11.12 3.58 3.89
C ILE A 68 -11.95 2.53 4.61
N HIS A 69 -12.99 3.01 5.31
CA HIS A 69 -13.97 2.16 5.97
C HIS A 69 -15.14 1.87 5.06
N LEU A 70 -15.45 0.59 4.85
CA LEU A 70 -16.66 0.09 4.22
C LEU A 70 -17.58 -0.48 5.29
N ASN A 71 -18.78 -0.94 4.91
CA ASN A 71 -19.74 -1.48 5.89
C ASN A 71 -19.16 -2.68 6.64
N ASP A 72 -18.63 -3.67 5.91
CA ASP A 72 -18.17 -4.97 6.41
C ASP A 72 -16.65 -5.12 6.54
N LYS A 73 -15.88 -4.15 5.99
CA LYS A 73 -14.41 -4.25 5.95
C LYS A 73 -13.73 -2.88 5.98
N ILE A 74 -12.43 -2.91 6.19
CA ILE A 74 -11.53 -1.78 5.97
C ILE A 74 -10.63 -2.15 4.79
N LEU A 75 -10.52 -1.28 3.79
CA LEU A 75 -9.48 -1.40 2.78
C LEU A 75 -8.27 -0.59 3.25
N LEU A 76 -7.09 -1.21 3.18
CA LEU A 76 -5.81 -0.62 3.57
C LEU A 76 -4.82 -0.84 2.44
N SER A 77 -4.18 0.21 1.96
CA SER A 77 -3.10 0.07 0.98
C SER A 77 -1.77 -0.19 1.66
N ILE A 78 -0.93 -1.01 1.03
CA ILE A 78 0.45 -1.29 1.43
C ILE A 78 1.32 -1.15 0.19
N GLY A 79 2.10 -0.10 0.11
CA GLY A 79 3.00 0.16 -1.00
C GLY A 79 4.14 -0.87 -1.10
N THR A 80 4.94 -0.72 -2.14
CA THR A 80 6.16 -1.50 -2.35
C THR A 80 7.36 -0.68 -1.88
N PRO A 81 8.19 -1.16 -0.94
CA PRO A 81 9.40 -0.46 -0.55
C PRO A 81 10.25 -0.15 -1.78
N GLU A 82 10.75 1.08 -1.87
CA GLU A 82 11.55 1.51 -3.01
C GLU A 82 12.97 0.97 -2.89
N GLN A 83 13.33 0.07 -3.79
CA GLN A 83 14.66 -0.52 -3.87
C GLN A 83 15.12 -0.59 -5.33
N ALA A 84 16.42 -0.50 -5.53
CA ALA A 84 17.03 -0.79 -6.83
C ALA A 84 16.87 -2.27 -7.23
N SER A 85 16.64 -3.14 -6.25
CA SER A 85 16.43 -4.58 -6.47
C SER A 85 15.09 -4.85 -7.16
N SER A 86 15.15 -5.54 -8.30
CA SER A 86 13.95 -6.02 -9.00
C SER A 86 13.10 -6.95 -8.13
N LYS A 87 13.73 -7.74 -7.25
CA LYS A 87 13.04 -8.68 -6.34
C LYS A 87 12.01 -7.99 -5.44
N ILE A 88 12.33 -6.82 -4.91
CA ILE A 88 11.39 -6.06 -4.06
C ILE A 88 10.23 -5.54 -4.92
N ARG A 89 10.51 -4.98 -6.08
CA ARG A 89 9.47 -4.45 -6.96
C ARG A 89 8.50 -5.54 -7.44
N GLU A 90 9.02 -6.73 -7.75
CA GLU A 90 8.21 -7.88 -8.20
C GLU A 90 7.22 -8.38 -7.13
N LEU A 91 7.42 -8.05 -5.83
CA LEU A 91 6.46 -8.40 -4.78
C LEU A 91 5.07 -7.80 -5.05
N ALA A 92 4.97 -6.69 -5.79
CA ALA A 92 3.68 -6.13 -6.18
C ALA A 92 2.85 -7.08 -7.04
N GLN A 93 3.49 -7.98 -7.81
CA GLN A 93 2.85 -8.99 -8.64
C GLN A 93 2.68 -10.35 -7.93
N ASP A 94 3.43 -10.60 -6.85
CA ASP A 94 3.35 -11.86 -6.10
C ASP A 94 2.06 -11.91 -5.26
N LYS A 95 1.17 -12.85 -5.56
CA LYS A 95 -0.08 -13.08 -4.79
C LYS A 95 0.14 -13.59 -3.37
N ASN A 96 1.36 -14.03 -3.02
CA ASN A 96 1.73 -14.45 -1.68
C ASN A 96 2.40 -13.34 -0.86
N SER A 97 2.53 -12.13 -1.42
CA SER A 97 3.06 -10.93 -0.78
C SER A 97 1.95 -9.92 -0.55
N MET A 98 2.03 -9.20 0.58
CA MET A 98 1.11 -8.08 0.85
C MET A 98 1.68 -6.72 0.45
N PHE A 99 2.92 -6.67 -0.04
CA PHE A 99 3.51 -5.44 -0.59
C PHE A 99 2.99 -5.17 -2.01
N GLY A 100 2.72 -3.91 -2.30
CA GLY A 100 2.14 -3.47 -3.57
C GLY A 100 0.68 -3.91 -3.73
N LYS A 101 -0.10 -3.84 -2.65
CA LYS A 101 -1.50 -4.31 -2.57
C LYS A 101 -2.42 -3.27 -1.94
N ILE A 102 -3.70 -3.32 -2.33
CA ILE A 102 -4.77 -2.92 -1.45
C ILE A 102 -5.32 -4.20 -0.84
N ILE A 103 -5.38 -4.26 0.49
CA ILE A 103 -5.84 -5.41 1.25
C ILE A 103 -7.18 -5.10 1.92
N ALA A 104 -7.94 -6.14 2.21
CA ALA A 104 -9.20 -6.08 2.93
C ALA A 104 -9.05 -6.74 4.31
N LEU A 105 -9.45 -6.00 5.33
CA LEU A 105 -9.54 -6.43 6.73
C LEU A 105 -11.01 -6.56 7.09
N ASN A 106 -11.46 -7.75 7.50
CA ASN A 106 -12.86 -7.98 7.88
C ASN A 106 -13.15 -7.32 9.24
N LYS A 107 -14.22 -6.55 9.36
CA LYS A 107 -14.63 -5.92 10.63
C LYS A 107 -15.03 -6.92 11.70
N ASN A 108 -15.61 -8.06 11.32
CA ASN A 108 -15.91 -9.13 12.28
C ASN A 108 -14.64 -9.69 12.93
N ASP A 109 -13.53 -9.81 12.19
CA ASP A 109 -12.24 -10.20 12.78
C ASP A 109 -11.71 -9.15 13.75
N LEU A 110 -11.86 -7.87 13.42
CA LEU A 110 -11.50 -6.78 14.32
C LEU A 110 -12.37 -6.78 15.59
N ASP A 111 -13.66 -7.09 15.48
CA ASP A 111 -14.55 -7.25 16.63
C ASP A 111 -14.07 -8.37 17.55
N GLN A 112 -13.76 -9.55 17.00
CA GLN A 112 -13.23 -10.67 17.77
C GLN A 112 -11.87 -10.35 18.43
N ILE A 113 -11.03 -9.54 17.78
CA ILE A 113 -9.76 -9.08 18.36
C ILE A 113 -10.00 -8.16 19.56
N ILE A 114 -10.99 -7.28 19.47
CA ILE A 114 -11.32 -6.30 20.52
C ILE A 114 -12.04 -6.97 21.70
N GLU A 115 -13.01 -7.84 21.41
CA GLU A 115 -13.94 -8.38 22.39
C GLU A 115 -13.49 -9.73 22.97
N GLU A 116 -12.85 -10.59 22.16
CA GLU A 116 -12.50 -11.97 22.50
C GLU A 116 -10.97 -12.21 22.60
N ASP A 117 -10.16 -11.16 22.47
CA ASP A 117 -8.70 -11.23 22.48
C ASP A 117 -8.08 -12.16 21.40
N LYS A 118 -8.78 -12.34 20.28
CA LYS A 118 -8.25 -13.06 19.11
C LYS A 118 -6.88 -12.49 18.72
N THR A 119 -5.93 -13.33 18.38
CA THR A 119 -4.55 -12.91 18.15
C THR A 119 -4.21 -12.67 16.69
N ASN A 120 -4.94 -13.27 15.76
CA ASN A 120 -4.64 -13.24 14.34
C ASN A 120 -5.73 -12.55 13.54
N LEU A 121 -5.31 -11.61 12.69
CA LEU A 121 -6.15 -10.92 11.72
C LEU A 121 -6.02 -11.61 10.36
N GLU A 122 -7.14 -12.05 9.78
CA GLU A 122 -7.14 -12.52 8.39
C GLU A 122 -7.05 -11.34 7.43
N VAL A 123 -6.08 -11.41 6.50
CA VAL A 123 -5.83 -10.36 5.51
C VAL A 123 -6.03 -10.94 4.12
N LYS A 124 -6.91 -10.32 3.32
CA LYS A 124 -7.18 -10.71 1.93
C LYS A 124 -6.70 -9.65 0.96
N ILE A 125 -6.10 -10.05 -0.15
CA ILE A 125 -5.77 -9.15 -1.25
C ILE A 125 -7.06 -8.70 -1.91
N PHE A 126 -7.25 -7.39 -2.03
CA PHE A 126 -8.35 -6.76 -2.77
C PHE A 126 -7.93 -6.40 -4.19
N THR A 127 -6.72 -5.82 -4.35
CA THR A 127 -6.07 -5.53 -5.64
C THR A 127 -4.56 -5.69 -5.52
N LEU A 128 -3.86 -5.81 -6.64
CA LEU A 128 -2.41 -5.95 -6.70
C LEU A 128 -1.78 -5.06 -7.78
N GLY A 129 -0.45 -4.99 -7.80
CA GLY A 129 0.28 -4.23 -8.80
C GLY A 129 0.37 -2.73 -8.49
N HIS A 130 0.39 -2.36 -7.20
CA HIS A 130 0.56 -0.99 -6.74
C HIS A 130 2.01 -0.68 -6.37
N ARG A 131 2.45 0.55 -6.66
CA ARG A 131 3.80 1.01 -6.29
C ARG A 131 3.82 1.67 -4.93
N ASN A 132 3.22 2.84 -4.81
CA ASN A 132 3.29 3.69 -3.62
C ASN A 132 1.97 4.44 -3.43
N PRO A 133 0.88 3.76 -3.07
CA PRO A 133 -0.42 4.36 -2.88
C PRO A 133 -0.43 5.25 -1.63
N GLN A 134 -0.78 6.54 -1.82
CA GLN A 134 -0.78 7.58 -0.79
C GLN A 134 -2.18 8.00 -0.36
N GLY A 135 -3.17 7.79 -1.19
CA GLY A 135 -4.55 8.16 -0.91
C GLY A 135 -5.53 7.10 -1.37
N LEU A 136 -6.55 6.85 -0.56
CA LEU A 136 -7.70 6.01 -0.85
C LEU A 136 -8.96 6.77 -0.49
N THR A 137 -9.97 6.75 -1.37
CA THR A 137 -11.28 7.33 -1.07
C THR A 137 -12.41 6.54 -1.69
N LYS A 138 -13.62 6.71 -1.15
CA LYS A 138 -14.87 6.20 -1.73
C LYS A 138 -15.72 7.38 -2.16
N ILE A 139 -16.17 7.39 -3.41
CA ILE A 139 -17.14 8.35 -3.95
C ILE A 139 -18.33 7.54 -4.47
N ASN A 140 -19.48 7.70 -3.85
CA ASN A 140 -20.64 6.82 -4.06
C ASN A 140 -20.22 5.34 -3.88
N GLU A 141 -20.45 4.49 -4.88
CA GLU A 141 -20.07 3.06 -4.82
C GLU A 141 -18.72 2.78 -5.51
N SER A 142 -17.98 3.79 -5.92
CA SER A 142 -16.68 3.65 -6.57
C SER A 142 -15.53 3.96 -5.62
N PHE A 143 -14.43 3.21 -5.73
CA PHE A 143 -13.21 3.40 -4.97
C PHE A 143 -12.13 4.00 -5.87
N PHE A 144 -11.33 4.87 -5.29
CA PHE A 144 -10.24 5.54 -6.00
C PHE A 144 -8.97 5.53 -5.15
N SER A 145 -7.83 5.41 -5.80
CA SER A 145 -6.54 5.62 -5.16
C SER A 145 -5.67 6.57 -5.96
N VAL A 146 -4.79 7.26 -5.26
CA VAL A 146 -3.68 7.98 -5.87
C VAL A 146 -2.36 7.38 -5.40
N GLU A 147 -1.42 7.25 -6.33
CA GLU A 147 -0.12 6.68 -6.02
C GLU A 147 1.01 7.36 -6.77
N HIS A 148 2.20 7.37 -6.13
CA HIS A 148 3.40 7.87 -6.77
C HIS A 148 3.89 6.89 -7.83
N GLY A 149 4.10 7.37 -9.03
CA GLY A 149 4.90 6.70 -10.04
C GLY A 149 6.40 6.69 -9.65
N PRO A 150 7.26 6.07 -10.47
CA PRO A 150 8.69 6.25 -10.36
C PRO A 150 9.08 7.68 -10.77
N LYS A 151 10.14 7.90 -11.48
CA LYS A 151 10.51 9.24 -11.99
C LYS A 151 9.46 9.71 -13.01
N GLY A 152 8.43 10.44 -12.57
CA GLY A 152 7.21 10.78 -13.32
C GLY A 152 6.08 9.77 -13.08
N GLY A 153 4.91 10.01 -13.67
CA GLY A 153 3.81 9.06 -13.73
C GLY A 153 3.09 8.78 -12.42
N ASP A 154 2.80 9.81 -11.62
CA ASP A 154 1.83 9.67 -10.53
C ASP A 154 0.45 9.35 -11.11
N GLU A 155 -0.33 8.51 -10.46
CA GLU A 155 -1.55 7.95 -11.01
C GLU A 155 -2.78 8.21 -10.13
N LEU A 156 -3.92 8.47 -10.77
CA LEU A 156 -5.25 8.35 -10.19
C LEU A 156 -5.90 7.09 -10.74
N ASN A 157 -6.17 6.14 -9.89
CA ASN A 157 -6.73 4.84 -10.24
C ASN A 157 -8.17 4.68 -9.75
N LYS A 158 -9.08 4.16 -10.58
CA LYS A 158 -10.34 3.58 -10.13
C LYS A 158 -10.08 2.16 -9.66
N ILE A 159 -10.41 1.87 -8.41
CA ILE A 159 -10.09 0.59 -7.78
C ILE A 159 -11.23 -0.41 -7.98
N LEU A 160 -10.95 -1.49 -8.68
CA LEU A 160 -11.84 -2.59 -8.97
C LEU A 160 -11.31 -3.87 -8.31
N LYS A 161 -12.17 -4.56 -7.57
CA LYS A 161 -11.78 -5.79 -6.86
C LYS A 161 -11.18 -6.83 -7.82
N ASP A 162 -10.16 -7.57 -7.34
CA ASP A 162 -9.45 -8.65 -8.04
C ASP A 162 -8.64 -8.20 -9.27
N LYS A 163 -8.46 -6.87 -9.44
CA LYS A 163 -7.71 -6.30 -10.57
C LYS A 163 -6.23 -6.07 -10.25
N ASN A 164 -5.43 -5.98 -11.31
CA ASN A 164 -3.99 -5.75 -11.29
C ASN A 164 -3.66 -4.43 -11.98
N TYR A 165 -2.92 -3.55 -11.28
CA TYR A 165 -2.55 -2.20 -11.72
C TYR A 165 -1.16 -2.12 -12.35
N GLY A 166 -0.48 -3.25 -12.52
CA GLY A 166 0.62 -3.43 -13.43
C GLY A 166 2.02 -3.18 -12.86
N TRP A 167 2.18 -2.43 -11.77
CA TRP A 167 3.52 -2.21 -11.20
C TRP A 167 4.21 -3.54 -10.84
N PRO A 168 5.50 -3.76 -11.15
CA PRO A 168 6.46 -2.91 -11.86
C PRO A 168 6.59 -3.22 -13.38
N LYS A 169 5.63 -3.89 -13.97
CA LYS A 169 5.66 -4.29 -15.39
C LYS A 169 5.38 -3.11 -16.31
N VAL A 170 4.42 -2.27 -15.91
CA VAL A 170 4.00 -1.07 -16.62
C VAL A 170 4.02 0.15 -15.71
N SER A 171 4.27 1.34 -16.24
CA SER A 171 4.18 2.63 -15.57
C SER A 171 4.34 3.77 -16.55
N TYR A 172 3.68 4.89 -16.31
CA TYR A 172 3.88 6.14 -17.07
C TYR A 172 5.15 6.91 -16.71
N GLY A 173 5.86 6.48 -15.64
CA GLY A 173 7.14 7.06 -15.25
C GLY A 173 8.35 6.39 -15.92
N THR A 174 9.54 6.82 -15.53
CA THR A 174 10.81 6.21 -15.96
C THR A 174 11.55 5.58 -14.79
N GLN A 175 12.43 4.62 -15.09
CA GLN A 175 13.22 3.97 -14.05
C GLN A 175 14.24 4.94 -13.44
N TYR A 176 14.47 4.84 -12.14
CA TYR A 176 15.61 5.45 -11.49
C TYR A 176 16.87 4.64 -11.83
N LEU A 177 17.49 4.95 -12.94
CA LEU A 177 18.82 4.43 -13.26
C LEU A 177 19.87 5.47 -12.91
N TYR A 178 21.05 4.99 -12.53
CA TYR A 178 22.20 5.83 -12.20
C TYR A 178 22.79 6.53 -13.43
N ASP A 179 22.36 6.18 -14.62
CA ASP A 179 22.69 6.87 -15.86
C ASP A 179 21.57 7.86 -16.24
N GLU A 180 21.96 8.98 -16.82
CA GLU A 180 21.06 10.09 -17.15
C GLU A 180 19.98 9.77 -18.19
N LYS A 181 19.99 8.58 -18.75
CA LYS A 181 19.14 8.17 -19.88
C LYS A 181 17.85 7.46 -19.49
N GLY A 182 17.44 7.43 -18.24
CA GLY A 182 16.22 6.76 -17.74
C GLY A 182 15.53 5.84 -18.73
N ILE A 183 15.51 4.53 -18.46
CA ILE A 183 14.78 3.59 -19.32
C ILE A 183 13.29 3.73 -19.01
N PRO A 184 12.43 4.04 -19.99
CA PRO A 184 10.99 4.08 -19.77
C PRO A 184 10.47 2.69 -19.39
N TYR A 185 9.40 2.63 -18.61
CA TYR A 185 8.60 1.44 -18.45
C TYR A 185 7.73 1.23 -19.70
N GLU A 186 7.20 0.01 -19.84
CA GLU A 186 6.08 -0.22 -20.75
C GLU A 186 4.89 0.61 -20.26
N ILE A 187 4.25 1.38 -21.14
CA ILE A 187 3.16 2.29 -20.79
C ILE A 187 1.78 1.72 -21.13
N ASN A 188 1.71 0.65 -21.90
CA ASN A 188 0.46 0.09 -22.36
C ASN A 188 -0.08 -0.95 -21.37
N HIS A 189 -0.88 -0.50 -20.42
CA HIS A 189 -1.50 -1.35 -19.41
C HIS A 189 -2.50 -2.33 -20.05
N GLU A 190 -3.33 -1.85 -20.94
CA GLU A 190 -4.42 -2.62 -21.55
C GLU A 190 -3.92 -3.82 -22.35
N ASN A 191 -2.91 -3.61 -23.19
CA ASN A 191 -2.28 -4.70 -23.97
C ASN A 191 -1.64 -5.77 -23.08
N ASN A 192 -1.25 -5.41 -21.85
CA ASN A 192 -0.67 -6.32 -20.86
C ASN A 192 -1.71 -6.86 -19.86
N GLN A 193 -3.01 -6.61 -20.06
CA GLN A 193 -4.12 -7.03 -19.21
C GLN A 193 -4.08 -6.41 -17.79
N PHE A 194 -3.52 -5.22 -17.65
CA PHE A 194 -3.55 -4.42 -16.44
C PHE A 194 -4.60 -3.33 -16.53
N GLU A 195 -5.06 -2.84 -15.38
CA GLU A 195 -6.00 -1.72 -15.34
C GLU A 195 -5.28 -0.41 -15.65
N GLU A 196 -5.85 0.37 -16.58
CA GLU A 196 -5.38 1.70 -16.90
C GLU A 196 -5.73 2.69 -15.78
N PRO A 197 -4.82 3.60 -15.40
CA PRO A 197 -5.18 4.71 -14.54
C PRO A 197 -6.18 5.63 -15.24
N LEU A 198 -7.10 6.22 -14.48
CA LEU A 198 -7.97 7.28 -14.99
C LEU A 198 -7.18 8.51 -15.43
N PHE A 199 -6.06 8.74 -14.77
CA PHE A 199 -5.20 9.87 -15.04
C PHE A 199 -3.75 9.58 -14.62
N ALA A 200 -2.80 9.89 -15.48
CA ALA A 200 -1.37 9.85 -15.19
C ALA A 200 -0.77 11.26 -15.26
N LEU A 201 -0.01 11.65 -14.23
CA LEU A 201 0.63 12.95 -14.12
C LEU A 201 2.10 12.84 -14.56
N VAL A 202 2.40 13.40 -15.72
CA VAL A 202 3.76 13.48 -16.28
C VAL A 202 4.05 14.94 -16.66
N PRO A 203 4.89 15.64 -15.91
CA PRO A 203 5.71 15.19 -14.76
C PRO A 203 4.87 14.90 -13.51
N SER A 204 5.44 14.12 -12.57
CA SER A 204 4.84 13.88 -11.25
C SER A 204 4.71 15.17 -10.45
N VAL A 205 3.68 15.23 -9.61
CA VAL A 205 3.44 16.32 -8.65
C VAL A 205 3.68 15.92 -7.19
N GLY A 206 4.03 14.65 -6.94
CA GLY A 206 4.20 14.12 -5.59
C GLY A 206 2.88 14.03 -4.84
N ILE A 207 1.87 13.42 -5.47
CA ILE A 207 0.51 13.32 -4.96
C ILE A 207 0.47 12.59 -3.61
N SER A 208 -0.05 13.22 -2.55
CA SER A 208 0.10 12.70 -1.18
C SER A 208 -1.21 12.32 -0.50
N ALA A 209 -2.35 12.72 -1.04
CA ALA A 209 -3.66 12.41 -0.46
C ALA A 209 -4.77 12.51 -1.50
N LEU A 210 -5.88 11.85 -1.21
CA LEU A 210 -7.10 11.91 -2.02
C LEU A 210 -8.31 12.04 -1.09
N ASN A 211 -9.12 13.07 -1.33
CA ASN A 211 -10.35 13.29 -0.59
C ASN A 211 -11.48 13.78 -1.51
N THR A 212 -12.72 13.61 -1.06
CA THR A 212 -13.88 14.20 -1.74
C THR A 212 -13.95 15.69 -1.47
N CYS A 213 -14.30 16.48 -2.47
CA CYS A 213 -14.59 17.90 -2.29
C CYS A 213 -15.86 18.05 -1.43
N PRO A 214 -15.83 18.84 -0.35
CA PRO A 214 -17.03 19.14 0.43
C PRO A 214 -18.12 19.77 -0.46
N THR A 215 -19.39 19.41 -0.21
CA THR A 215 -20.55 19.88 -0.99
C THR A 215 -20.70 21.42 -0.98
N ILE A 216 -20.12 22.07 0.05
CA ILE A 216 -20.13 23.52 0.21
C ILE A 216 -19.27 24.26 -0.83
N LEU A 217 -18.35 23.55 -1.50
CA LEU A 217 -17.46 24.12 -2.52
C LEU A 217 -17.88 23.78 -3.97
N LYS A 218 -19.12 23.31 -4.14
CA LYS A 218 -19.71 23.04 -5.47
C LYS A 218 -20.49 24.25 -5.95
#